data_e24910aedfc925251ff4d433ec798a62
#
_entry.id   e24910aedfc925251ff4d433ec798a62
#
_cell.length_a   1.000
_cell.length_b   1.000
_cell.length_c   1.000
_cell.angle_alpha   90.00
_cell.angle_beta   90.00
_cell.angle_gamma   90.00
#
_symmetry.space_group_name_H-M   'P 1'
#
loop_
_entity.id
_entity.type
_entity.pdbx_description
1 polymer ?
#
loop_
_entity_poly.entity_id
_entity_poly.type
_entity_poly.pdbx_seq_one_letter_code
_entity_poly.pdbx_strand_id
1 'polypeptide(L)'
;VESLEDVKAVYSTSSSNVAQVQVEYEYGVDMDEKKRQLESALDNVTLPEGAQEPTIMAISMNMMPVVALSVSSSEEDIVDLTSTVEDILLPKIEKIDGVASATITGQHIEQISFTYDTAKMEALGLTEDTVKQMIQASDMAISLGLYDFVVGEQAVSVDGKVKSVDELKELLIPVTPSATNPSPFVRLGDIATIEVEGKVQSVSRTNGEDAIAIQIVKGQEANTVDVVDAVKELIEEEKKAIDGLIVEVSLDQGEPIKESVFTMVEKAVFGGLIAILIILLFLRDFKSTII
;
A
#
# COMPACT_ATOMS: atom_id res chain seq x y z
N VAL A 1 13.89 -22.27 16.25
CA VAL A 1 13.27 -22.18 14.91
C VAL A 1 13.67 -23.37 14.03
N GLU A 2 14.95 -23.73 13.92
CA GLU A 2 15.45 -24.88 13.12
C GLU A 2 14.82 -26.24 13.47
N SER A 3 14.29 -26.38 14.69
CA SER A 3 13.66 -27.61 15.17
C SER A 3 12.16 -27.72 14.86
N LEU A 4 11.58 -26.73 14.19
CA LEU A 4 10.19 -26.79 13.74
C LEU A 4 10.04 -27.75 12.56
N GLU A 5 8.89 -28.42 12.46
CA GLU A 5 8.60 -29.35 11.38
C GLU A 5 8.54 -28.62 10.03
N ASP A 6 8.96 -29.30 8.97
CA ASP A 6 8.98 -28.83 7.58
C ASP A 6 9.87 -27.60 7.32
N VAL A 7 10.77 -27.25 8.23
CA VAL A 7 11.79 -26.22 8.00
C VAL A 7 12.88 -26.80 7.09
N LYS A 8 13.06 -26.18 5.93
CA LYS A 8 14.06 -26.54 4.94
C LYS A 8 15.39 -25.84 5.20
N ALA A 9 15.35 -24.55 5.52
CA ALA A 9 16.54 -23.74 5.80
C ALA A 9 16.21 -22.54 6.68
N VAL A 10 17.19 -22.06 7.44
CA VAL A 10 17.11 -20.85 8.25
C VAL A 10 18.31 -19.97 7.92
N TYR A 11 18.05 -18.73 7.57
CA TYR A 11 19.06 -17.72 7.32
C TYR A 11 18.90 -16.59 8.32
N SER A 12 19.99 -16.13 8.91
CA SER A 12 19.95 -15.00 9.83
C SER A 12 20.93 -13.92 9.40
N THR A 13 20.49 -12.69 9.48
CA THR A 13 21.30 -11.50 9.24
C THR A 13 21.13 -10.56 10.41
N SER A 14 22.25 -10.20 11.04
CA SER A 14 22.28 -9.24 12.14
C SER A 14 23.07 -8.01 11.74
N SER A 15 22.51 -6.84 11.98
CA SER A 15 23.14 -5.54 11.77
C SER A 15 22.92 -4.66 13.00
N SER A 16 23.46 -3.44 13.01
CA SER A 16 23.25 -2.50 14.11
C SER A 16 21.76 -2.23 14.29
N ASN A 17 21.20 -2.59 15.43
CA ASN A 17 19.82 -2.39 15.84
C ASN A 17 18.74 -3.22 15.11
N VAL A 18 19.10 -4.11 14.16
CA VAL A 18 18.13 -4.95 13.45
C VAL A 18 18.66 -6.36 13.30
N ALA A 19 17.84 -7.35 13.63
CA ALA A 19 18.08 -8.75 13.31
C ALA A 19 16.93 -9.27 12.43
N GLN A 20 17.26 -9.92 11.33
CA GLN A 20 16.32 -10.55 10.42
C GLN A 20 16.60 -12.05 10.38
N VAL A 21 15.56 -12.84 10.55
CA VAL A 21 15.62 -14.29 10.42
C VAL A 21 14.65 -14.73 9.33
N GLN A 22 15.16 -15.33 8.28
CA GLN A 22 14.37 -15.90 7.20
C GLN A 22 14.29 -17.41 7.39
N VAL A 23 13.08 -17.94 7.49
CA VAL A 23 12.78 -19.36 7.61
C VAL A 23 12.18 -19.85 6.30
N GLU A 24 12.83 -20.77 5.63
CA GLU A 24 12.35 -21.41 4.42
C GLU A 24 11.69 -22.74 4.79
N TYR A 25 10.45 -22.94 4.38
CA TYR A 25 9.69 -24.17 4.58
C TYR A 25 9.66 -25.02 3.31
N GLU A 26 9.37 -26.33 3.45
CA GLU A 26 9.13 -27.21 2.33
C GLU A 26 7.92 -26.80 1.50
N TYR A 27 7.90 -27.18 0.23
CA TYR A 27 6.80 -26.83 -0.68
C TYR A 27 5.50 -27.55 -0.29
N GLY A 28 4.39 -26.81 -0.33
CA GLY A 28 3.04 -27.36 -0.11
C GLY A 28 2.58 -27.39 1.34
N VAL A 29 3.29 -26.73 2.26
CA VAL A 29 2.85 -26.59 3.66
C VAL A 29 1.83 -25.47 3.82
N ASP A 30 0.98 -25.58 4.85
CA ASP A 30 0.07 -24.52 5.25
C ASP A 30 0.85 -23.41 5.97
N MET A 31 1.06 -22.28 5.27
CA MET A 31 1.84 -21.16 5.78
C MET A 31 1.18 -20.45 6.97
N ASP A 32 -0.15 -20.49 7.08
CA ASP A 32 -0.86 -19.90 8.23
C ASP A 32 -0.65 -20.75 9.49
N GLU A 33 -0.61 -22.06 9.34
CA GLU A 33 -0.25 -22.95 10.43
C GLU A 33 1.22 -22.78 10.83
N LYS A 34 2.13 -22.70 9.87
CA LYS A 34 3.56 -22.50 10.13
C LYS A 34 3.84 -21.16 10.79
N LYS A 35 3.12 -20.11 10.39
CA LYS A 35 3.18 -18.80 11.06
C LYS A 35 2.80 -18.90 12.53
N ARG A 36 1.66 -19.56 12.86
CA ARG A 36 1.23 -19.76 14.26
C ARG A 36 2.25 -20.57 15.08
N GLN A 37 2.85 -21.61 14.47
CA GLN A 37 3.89 -22.41 15.13
C GLN A 37 5.14 -21.56 15.41
N LEU A 38 5.52 -20.70 14.48
CA LEU A 38 6.65 -19.77 14.63
C LEU A 38 6.37 -18.70 15.70
N GLU A 39 5.18 -18.12 15.72
CA GLU A 39 4.73 -17.18 16.77
C GLU A 39 4.82 -17.84 18.15
N SER A 40 4.27 -19.04 18.32
CA SER A 40 4.34 -19.79 19.58
C SER A 40 5.78 -20.15 20.00
N ALA A 41 6.66 -20.38 19.03
CA ALA A 41 8.08 -20.66 19.33
C ALA A 41 8.82 -19.36 19.77
N LEU A 42 8.46 -18.22 19.22
CA LEU A 42 9.05 -16.92 19.56
C LEU A 42 8.55 -16.39 20.91
N ASP A 43 7.34 -16.67 21.31
CA ASP A 43 6.78 -16.32 22.63
C ASP A 43 7.61 -16.89 23.80
N ASN A 44 8.32 -18.00 23.57
CA ASN A 44 9.18 -18.62 24.55
C ASN A 44 10.64 -18.09 24.54
N VAL A 45 10.95 -17.11 23.69
CA VAL A 45 12.29 -16.53 23.59
C VAL A 45 12.38 -15.28 24.46
N THR A 46 13.32 -15.29 25.41
CA THR A 46 13.61 -14.07 26.19
C THR A 46 14.44 -13.11 25.36
N LEU A 47 13.86 -11.97 25.02
CA LEU A 47 14.54 -10.93 24.26
C LEU A 47 15.47 -10.11 25.17
N PRO A 48 16.56 -9.55 24.64
CA PRO A 48 17.41 -8.60 25.35
C PRO A 48 16.64 -7.34 25.78
N GLU A 49 17.09 -6.68 26.83
CA GLU A 49 16.50 -5.43 27.33
C GLU A 49 16.57 -4.34 26.25
N GLY A 50 15.41 -3.76 25.93
CA GLY A 50 15.26 -2.75 24.87
C GLY A 50 14.99 -3.29 23.46
N ALA A 51 14.95 -4.61 23.26
CA ALA A 51 14.53 -5.20 21.99
C ALA A 51 12.99 -5.13 21.84
N GLN A 52 12.54 -4.80 20.65
CA GLN A 52 11.12 -4.85 20.28
C GLN A 52 10.69 -6.29 19.98
N GLU A 53 9.41 -6.57 20.11
CA GLU A 53 8.85 -7.86 19.73
C GLU A 53 9.06 -8.13 18.22
N PRO A 54 9.44 -9.36 17.84
CA PRO A 54 9.68 -9.69 16.44
C PRO A 54 8.36 -9.69 15.66
N THR A 55 8.38 -9.10 14.46
CA THR A 55 7.27 -9.13 13.53
C THR A 55 7.48 -10.23 12.50
N ILE A 56 6.50 -11.12 12.34
CA ILE A 56 6.55 -12.21 11.36
C ILE A 56 5.83 -11.79 10.09
N MET A 57 6.55 -11.82 8.97
CA MET A 57 6.00 -11.63 7.63
C MET A 57 6.14 -12.93 6.83
N ALA A 58 5.01 -13.47 6.37
CA ALA A 58 5.04 -14.57 5.42
C ALA A 58 5.32 -14.04 4.02
N ILE A 59 6.43 -14.46 3.41
CA ILE A 59 6.76 -14.14 2.03
C ILE A 59 6.43 -15.35 1.17
N SER A 60 5.48 -15.19 0.24
CA SER A 60 5.16 -16.22 -0.73
C SER A 60 5.36 -15.70 -2.15
N MET A 61 5.52 -16.61 -3.12
CA MET A 61 5.56 -16.25 -4.55
C MET A 61 4.29 -15.52 -5.00
N ASN A 62 3.16 -15.77 -4.29
CA ASN A 62 1.88 -15.11 -4.56
C ASN A 62 1.84 -13.64 -4.11
N MET A 63 2.83 -13.17 -3.35
CA MET A 63 2.96 -11.76 -2.98
C MET A 63 3.72 -10.93 -4.04
N MET A 64 4.21 -11.59 -5.10
CA MET A 64 4.80 -10.84 -6.22
C MET A 64 3.69 -10.21 -7.06
N PRO A 65 3.86 -8.95 -7.51
CA PRO A 65 2.87 -8.31 -8.35
C PRO A 65 2.72 -9.06 -9.68
N VAL A 66 1.48 -9.31 -10.08
CA VAL A 66 1.14 -9.91 -11.40
C VAL A 66 1.00 -8.87 -12.48
N VAL A 67 0.69 -7.63 -12.09
CA VAL A 67 0.66 -6.44 -12.94
C VAL A 67 1.35 -5.30 -12.22
N ALA A 68 2.17 -4.55 -12.94
CA ALA A 68 2.63 -3.25 -12.51
C ALA A 68 2.28 -2.22 -13.57
N LEU A 69 1.63 -1.16 -13.14
CA LEU A 69 1.22 -0.04 -13.97
C LEU A 69 2.05 1.18 -13.63
N SER A 70 2.31 2.02 -14.61
CA SER A 70 2.87 3.34 -14.44
C SER A 70 1.83 4.35 -14.90
N VAL A 71 1.42 5.22 -14.01
CA VAL A 71 0.38 6.23 -14.24
C VAL A 71 1.03 7.60 -14.26
N SER A 72 0.83 8.35 -15.32
CA SER A 72 1.24 9.75 -15.48
C SER A 72 0.09 10.57 -16.06
N SER A 73 0.17 11.87 -15.99
CA SER A 73 -0.83 12.77 -16.58
C SER A 73 -0.13 13.86 -17.42
N SER A 74 -0.77 14.25 -18.50
CA SER A 74 -0.36 15.42 -19.30
C SER A 74 -1.03 16.71 -18.83
N GLU A 75 -2.02 16.64 -17.96
CA GLU A 75 -2.84 17.77 -17.53
C GLU A 75 -2.76 18.04 -16.02
N GLU A 76 -2.63 16.99 -15.21
CA GLU A 76 -2.53 17.08 -13.76
C GLU A 76 -1.06 17.12 -13.31
N ASP A 77 -0.78 17.85 -12.24
CA ASP A 77 0.50 17.72 -11.56
C ASP A 77 0.56 16.42 -10.73
N ILE A 78 1.72 16.10 -10.20
CA ILE A 78 1.93 14.82 -9.50
C ILE A 78 1.13 14.71 -8.19
N VAL A 79 0.76 15.83 -7.56
CA VAL A 79 -0.04 15.86 -6.32
C VAL A 79 -1.51 15.56 -6.65
N ASP A 80 -2.05 16.23 -7.66
CA ASP A 80 -3.41 15.99 -8.14
C ASP A 80 -3.53 14.56 -8.69
N LEU A 81 -2.54 14.12 -9.47
CA LEU A 81 -2.48 12.74 -9.96
C LEU A 81 -2.42 11.72 -8.82
N THR A 82 -1.71 12.03 -7.71
CA THR A 82 -1.71 11.16 -6.53
C THR A 82 -3.11 10.99 -5.99
N SER A 83 -3.86 12.08 -5.83
CA SER A 83 -5.26 12.04 -5.37
C SER A 83 -6.16 11.26 -6.34
N THR A 84 -6.01 11.48 -7.65
CA THR A 84 -6.75 10.73 -8.68
C THR A 84 -6.48 9.23 -8.60
N VAL A 85 -5.22 8.83 -8.39
CA VAL A 85 -4.85 7.41 -8.25
C VAL A 85 -5.38 6.82 -6.94
N GLU A 86 -5.22 7.52 -5.81
CA GLU A 86 -5.63 7.02 -4.48
C GLU A 86 -7.15 6.95 -4.32
N ASP A 87 -7.87 7.96 -4.80
CA ASP A 87 -9.31 8.07 -4.57
C ASP A 87 -10.16 7.37 -5.65
N ILE A 88 -9.65 7.25 -6.87
CA ILE A 88 -10.42 6.73 -8.01
C ILE A 88 -9.87 5.38 -8.50
N LEU A 89 -8.59 5.32 -8.90
CA LEU A 89 -8.05 4.12 -9.55
C LEU A 89 -7.83 2.98 -8.56
N LEU A 90 -7.18 3.24 -7.44
CA LEU A 90 -6.83 2.22 -6.45
C LEU A 90 -8.06 1.48 -5.91
N PRO A 91 -9.15 2.15 -5.46
CA PRO A 91 -10.35 1.47 -4.97
C PRO A 91 -11.09 0.66 -6.05
N LYS A 92 -10.98 1.05 -7.32
CA LYS A 92 -11.58 0.30 -8.43
C LYS A 92 -10.77 -0.95 -8.74
N ILE A 93 -9.44 -0.86 -8.72
CA ILE A 93 -8.52 -2.00 -8.92
C ILE A 93 -8.71 -3.02 -7.79
N GLU A 94 -8.78 -2.58 -6.53
CA GLU A 94 -8.96 -3.47 -5.37
C GLU A 94 -10.31 -4.21 -5.36
N LYS A 95 -11.32 -3.69 -6.06
CA LYS A 95 -12.63 -4.35 -6.20
C LYS A 95 -12.68 -5.41 -7.30
N ILE A 96 -11.65 -5.52 -8.14
CA ILE A 96 -11.56 -6.56 -9.16
C ILE A 96 -11.48 -7.92 -8.47
N ASP A 97 -12.32 -8.85 -8.89
CA ASP A 97 -12.31 -10.20 -8.37
C ASP A 97 -10.95 -10.88 -8.61
N GLY A 98 -10.40 -11.46 -7.56
CA GLY A 98 -9.08 -12.08 -7.60
C GLY A 98 -7.90 -11.15 -7.29
N VAL A 99 -8.08 -9.85 -7.12
CA VAL A 99 -7.05 -8.94 -6.58
C VAL A 99 -6.99 -9.09 -5.06
N ALA A 100 -5.80 -9.32 -4.52
CA ALA A 100 -5.56 -9.38 -3.08
C ALA A 100 -5.20 -8.03 -2.50
N SER A 101 -4.39 -7.26 -3.21
CA SER A 101 -3.99 -5.90 -2.83
C SER A 101 -3.44 -5.14 -4.03
N ALA A 102 -3.57 -3.84 -3.98
CA ALA A 102 -2.87 -2.93 -4.87
C ALA A 102 -2.08 -1.92 -4.01
N THR A 103 -0.82 -1.67 -4.38
CA THR A 103 0.05 -0.73 -3.67
C THR A 103 0.59 0.30 -4.65
N ILE A 104 0.73 1.53 -4.18
CA ILE A 104 1.25 2.63 -4.98
C ILE A 104 2.61 3.11 -4.46
N THR A 105 3.43 3.58 -5.37
CA THR A 105 4.73 4.22 -5.07
C THR A 105 4.95 5.38 -6.03
N GLY A 106 5.71 6.38 -5.62
CA GLY A 106 5.93 7.60 -6.40
C GLY A 106 4.98 8.73 -6.03
N GLN A 107 4.13 8.52 -5.02
CA GLN A 107 3.16 9.51 -4.57
C GLN A 107 3.82 10.73 -3.93
N HIS A 108 3.23 11.88 -4.21
CA HIS A 108 3.50 13.12 -3.55
C HIS A 108 2.31 13.49 -2.68
N ILE A 109 2.51 13.45 -1.37
CA ILE A 109 1.47 13.82 -0.41
C ILE A 109 1.67 15.25 0.06
N GLU A 110 0.57 15.97 0.24
CA GLU A 110 0.62 17.24 0.93
C GLU A 110 1.01 17.03 2.39
N GLN A 111 2.09 17.68 2.79
CA GLN A 111 2.52 17.73 4.19
C GLN A 111 2.42 19.15 4.69
N ILE A 112 1.85 19.33 5.88
CA ILE A 112 1.88 20.62 6.55
C ILE A 112 3.24 20.76 7.25
N SER A 113 4.01 21.75 6.81
CA SER A 113 5.31 22.12 7.35
C SER A 113 5.16 23.27 8.35
N PHE A 114 5.81 23.12 9.50
CA PHE A 114 5.83 24.15 10.56
C PHE A 114 7.25 24.69 10.69
N THR A 115 7.44 25.95 10.36
CA THR A 115 8.69 26.67 10.64
C THR A 115 8.47 27.56 11.84
N TYR A 116 9.04 27.17 12.99
CA TYR A 116 8.84 27.87 14.26
C TYR A 116 9.72 29.11 14.38
N ASP A 117 9.15 30.20 14.92
CA ASP A 117 9.89 31.38 15.36
C ASP A 117 10.44 31.11 16.78
N THR A 118 11.68 30.63 16.84
CA THR A 118 12.33 30.24 18.11
C THR A 118 12.44 31.39 19.09
N ALA A 119 12.65 32.62 18.61
CA ALA A 119 12.75 33.81 19.48
C ALA A 119 11.41 34.12 20.16
N LYS A 120 10.30 34.03 19.43
CA LYS A 120 8.97 34.22 20.02
C LYS A 120 8.60 33.07 20.94
N MET A 121 8.94 31.83 20.59
CA MET A 121 8.67 30.67 21.45
C MET A 121 9.41 30.76 22.78
N GLU A 122 10.70 31.10 22.78
CA GLU A 122 11.51 31.30 23.99
C GLU A 122 10.92 32.42 24.86
N ALA A 123 10.50 33.55 24.28
CA ALA A 123 9.87 34.65 24.99
C ALA A 123 8.54 34.25 25.68
N LEU A 124 7.85 33.25 25.17
CA LEU A 124 6.59 32.71 25.71
C LEU A 124 6.79 31.45 26.58
N GLY A 125 8.03 30.98 26.74
CA GLY A 125 8.37 29.77 27.50
C GLY A 125 7.87 28.49 26.85
N LEU A 126 7.69 28.48 25.52
CA LEU A 126 7.25 27.32 24.72
C LEU A 126 8.45 26.57 24.15
N THR A 127 8.32 25.24 24.09
CA THR A 127 9.24 24.35 23.37
C THR A 127 8.52 23.73 22.18
N GLU A 128 9.28 23.30 21.17
CA GLU A 128 8.73 22.60 20.00
C GLU A 128 7.93 21.37 20.41
N ASP A 129 8.44 20.57 21.36
CA ASP A 129 7.76 19.38 21.86
C ASP A 129 6.41 19.71 22.51
N THR A 130 6.34 20.82 23.25
CA THR A 130 5.10 21.25 23.89
C THR A 130 4.07 21.64 22.84
N VAL A 131 4.47 22.42 21.82
CA VAL A 131 3.59 22.84 20.73
C VAL A 131 3.12 21.62 19.93
N LYS A 132 4.01 20.68 19.62
CA LYS A 132 3.69 19.44 18.90
C LYS A 132 2.67 18.59 19.65
N GLN A 133 2.84 18.43 20.97
CA GLN A 133 1.88 17.69 21.81
C GLN A 133 0.50 18.35 21.81
N MET A 134 0.45 19.69 21.84
CA MET A 134 -0.82 20.43 21.81
C MET A 134 -1.53 20.31 20.46
N ILE A 135 -0.78 20.37 19.34
CA ILE A 135 -1.35 20.13 18.00
C ILE A 135 -1.92 18.70 17.93
N GLN A 136 -1.17 17.71 18.40
CA GLN A 136 -1.62 16.31 18.41
C GLN A 136 -2.87 16.12 19.30
N ALA A 137 -2.93 16.79 20.43
CA ALA A 137 -4.09 16.73 21.33
C ALA A 137 -5.33 17.43 20.74
N SER A 138 -5.15 18.45 19.90
CA SER A 138 -6.25 19.15 19.24
C SER A 138 -6.87 18.37 18.08
N ASP A 139 -6.18 17.36 17.54
CA ASP A 139 -6.68 16.49 16.48
C ASP A 139 -7.48 15.27 17.01
N MET A 140 -7.86 15.29 18.27
CA MET A 140 -8.60 14.19 18.90
C MET A 140 -10.10 14.48 18.96
N ALA A 141 -10.91 13.53 18.49
CA ALA A 141 -12.34 13.50 18.76
C ALA A 141 -12.57 12.99 20.20
N ILE A 142 -13.20 13.79 21.05
CA ILE A 142 -13.51 13.43 22.43
C ILE A 142 -15.01 13.10 22.54
N SER A 143 -15.33 11.86 22.90
CA SER A 143 -16.70 11.46 23.23
C SER A 143 -17.02 11.95 24.64
N LEU A 144 -18.00 12.83 24.76
CA LEU A 144 -18.47 13.34 26.05
C LEU A 144 -19.51 12.44 26.74
N GLY A 145 -19.92 11.35 26.07
CA GLY A 145 -20.91 10.40 26.58
C GLY A 145 -22.34 10.71 26.11
N LEU A 146 -23.30 10.09 26.81
CA LEU A 146 -24.73 10.28 26.55
C LEU A 146 -25.25 11.44 27.40
N TYR A 147 -25.96 12.35 26.78
CA TYR A 147 -26.63 13.46 27.44
C TYR A 147 -28.15 13.41 27.19
N ASP A 148 -28.93 13.67 28.25
CA ASP A 148 -30.37 13.72 28.17
C ASP A 148 -30.81 15.06 27.55
N PHE A 149 -31.42 15.01 26.38
CA PHE A 149 -32.08 16.15 25.74
C PHE A 149 -33.60 15.97 25.81
N VAL A 150 -34.34 17.05 25.55
CA VAL A 150 -35.82 17.03 25.52
C VAL A 150 -36.38 15.97 24.54
N VAL A 151 -35.58 15.50 23.60
CA VAL A 151 -35.94 14.49 22.56
C VAL A 151 -35.37 13.11 22.88
N GLY A 152 -34.70 12.88 24.03
CA GLY A 152 -34.08 11.64 24.47
C GLY A 152 -32.57 11.70 24.63
N GLU A 153 -31.96 10.60 25.06
CA GLU A 153 -30.51 10.46 25.21
C GLU A 153 -29.83 10.50 23.84
N GLN A 154 -28.85 11.39 23.68
CA GLN A 154 -28.01 11.47 22.49
C GLN A 154 -26.51 11.40 22.85
N ALA A 155 -25.74 10.69 22.06
CA ALA A 155 -24.30 10.68 22.16
C ALA A 155 -23.72 12.02 21.68
N VAL A 156 -23.02 12.71 22.56
CA VAL A 156 -22.35 13.97 22.24
C VAL A 156 -20.86 13.69 22.09
N SER A 157 -20.31 14.03 20.95
CA SER A 157 -18.87 14.02 20.69
C SER A 157 -18.43 15.41 20.24
N VAL A 158 -17.30 15.87 20.73
CA VAL A 158 -16.62 17.05 20.21
C VAL A 158 -15.58 16.57 19.20
N ASP A 159 -15.80 16.91 17.94
CA ASP A 159 -14.84 16.68 16.87
C ASP A 159 -13.86 17.85 16.87
N GLY A 160 -12.67 17.63 17.46
CA GLY A 160 -11.58 18.61 17.51
C GLY A 160 -10.69 18.59 16.27
N LYS A 161 -11.02 17.78 15.24
CA LYS A 161 -10.18 17.66 14.06
C LYS A 161 -10.04 18.96 13.31
N VAL A 162 -8.79 19.36 13.13
CA VAL A 162 -8.43 20.52 12.31
C VAL A 162 -8.61 20.14 10.84
N LYS A 163 -9.46 20.88 10.12
CA LYS A 163 -9.85 20.57 8.74
C LYS A 163 -9.15 21.43 7.68
N SER A 164 -8.42 22.47 8.11
CA SER A 164 -7.74 23.37 7.17
C SER A 164 -6.51 24.03 7.79
N VAL A 165 -5.61 24.50 6.92
CA VAL A 165 -4.41 25.25 7.35
C VAL A 165 -4.79 26.56 8.08
N ASP A 166 -5.90 27.18 7.69
CA ASP A 166 -6.34 28.41 8.34
C ASP A 166 -6.87 28.13 9.76
N GLU A 167 -7.56 27.02 9.99
CA GLU A 167 -7.93 26.58 11.33
C GLU A 167 -6.69 26.26 12.18
N LEU A 168 -5.63 25.66 11.59
CA LEU A 168 -4.35 25.47 12.27
C LEU A 168 -3.71 26.78 12.70
N LYS A 169 -3.71 27.80 11.86
CA LYS A 169 -3.16 29.13 12.21
C LYS A 169 -3.90 29.77 13.37
N GLU A 170 -5.20 29.55 13.48
CA GLU A 170 -6.06 30.08 14.53
C GLU A 170 -6.04 29.23 15.82
N LEU A 171 -5.35 28.09 15.83
CA LEU A 171 -5.25 27.23 17.01
C LEU A 171 -4.63 27.96 18.17
N LEU A 172 -5.34 27.95 19.30
CA LEU A 172 -4.92 28.63 20.52
C LEU A 172 -4.01 27.73 21.38
N ILE A 173 -2.78 28.17 21.53
CA ILE A 173 -1.77 27.53 22.38
C ILE A 173 -1.75 28.20 23.73
N PRO A 174 -2.02 27.51 24.86
CA PRO A 174 -1.96 28.07 26.19
C PRO A 174 -0.53 28.44 26.56
N VAL A 175 -0.37 29.64 27.09
CA VAL A 175 0.91 30.18 27.54
C VAL A 175 0.78 30.76 28.95
N THR A 176 1.89 30.85 29.67
CA THR A 176 1.90 31.51 30.95
C THR A 176 1.89 33.03 30.73
N PRO A 177 0.88 33.77 31.27
CA PRO A 177 0.84 35.21 31.12
C PRO A 177 2.10 35.86 31.70
N SER A 178 2.66 36.82 30.95
CA SER A 178 3.83 37.59 31.38
C SER A 178 3.58 39.09 31.23
N ALA A 179 4.50 39.93 31.72
CA ALA A 179 4.38 41.37 31.58
C ALA A 179 4.39 41.84 30.10
N THR A 180 5.00 41.06 29.22
CA THR A 180 5.07 41.33 27.77
C THR A 180 3.92 40.67 26.99
N ASN A 181 3.32 39.63 27.55
CA ASN A 181 2.14 38.95 26.96
C ASN A 181 1.11 38.66 28.08
N PRO A 182 0.14 39.54 28.31
CA PRO A 182 -0.89 39.32 29.32
C PRO A 182 -1.94 38.28 28.91
N SER A 183 -1.99 37.87 27.65
CA SER A 183 -2.92 36.87 27.19
C SER A 183 -2.50 35.46 27.64
N PRO A 184 -3.42 34.63 28.16
CA PRO A 184 -3.14 33.23 28.49
C PRO A 184 -3.06 32.32 27.25
N PHE A 185 -3.26 32.85 26.06
CA PHE A 185 -3.23 32.11 24.81
C PHE A 185 -2.48 32.90 23.74
N VAL A 186 -1.84 32.17 22.83
CA VAL A 186 -1.24 32.69 21.59
C VAL A 186 -1.72 31.82 20.41
N ARG A 187 -1.90 32.43 19.23
CA ARG A 187 -2.24 31.66 18.03
C ARG A 187 -1.02 30.96 17.50
N LEU A 188 -1.21 29.74 16.98
CA LEU A 188 -0.12 28.99 16.38
C LEU A 188 0.50 29.75 15.20
N GLY A 189 -0.30 30.43 14.37
CA GLY A 189 0.17 31.29 13.28
C GLY A 189 1.01 32.49 13.68
N ASP A 190 0.98 32.91 14.99
CA ASP A 190 1.83 34.00 15.50
C ASP A 190 3.24 33.53 15.86
N ILE A 191 3.42 32.23 16.13
CA ILE A 191 4.67 31.61 16.59
C ILE A 191 5.28 30.63 15.55
N ALA A 192 4.54 30.30 14.50
CA ALA A 192 5.00 29.42 13.42
C ALA A 192 4.48 29.87 12.07
N THR A 193 5.32 29.77 11.05
CA THR A 193 4.86 29.81 9.65
C THR A 193 4.38 28.43 9.26
N ILE A 194 3.15 28.34 8.74
CA ILE A 194 2.49 27.08 8.38
C ILE A 194 2.31 27.10 6.88
N GLU A 195 2.96 26.16 6.20
CA GLU A 195 2.94 26.03 4.76
C GLU A 195 2.56 24.61 4.38
N VAL A 196 1.82 24.46 3.26
CA VAL A 196 1.57 23.15 2.65
C VAL A 196 2.67 22.89 1.65
N GLU A 197 3.43 21.84 1.88
CA GLU A 197 4.50 21.42 0.98
C GLU A 197 4.21 20.02 0.46
N GLY A 198 4.49 19.80 -0.83
CA GLY A 198 4.46 18.45 -1.40
C GLY A 198 5.64 17.63 -0.85
N LYS A 199 5.34 16.59 -0.05
CA LYS A 199 6.36 15.65 0.41
C LYS A 199 6.48 14.48 -0.55
N VAL A 200 7.65 14.34 -1.12
CA VAL A 200 8.02 13.18 -1.93
C VAL A 200 8.24 11.98 -0.99
N GLN A 201 7.36 11.00 -1.01
CA GLN A 201 7.59 9.74 -0.28
C GLN A 201 8.58 8.83 -1.02
N SER A 202 8.43 8.75 -2.33
CA SER A 202 9.30 7.99 -3.22
C SER A 202 9.25 8.61 -4.62
N VAL A 203 10.29 8.45 -5.41
CA VAL A 203 10.32 8.95 -6.78
C VAL A 203 10.09 7.77 -7.73
N SER A 204 9.07 7.87 -8.57
CA SER A 204 8.84 6.98 -9.70
C SER A 204 8.81 7.81 -10.98
N ARG A 205 9.46 7.30 -12.03
CA ARG A 205 9.52 7.96 -13.32
C ARG A 205 9.35 6.95 -14.45
N THR A 206 8.61 7.35 -15.46
CA THR A 206 8.45 6.59 -16.68
C THR A 206 8.73 7.49 -17.87
N ASN A 207 9.61 7.05 -18.75
CA ASN A 207 10.05 7.82 -19.94
C ASN A 207 10.61 9.22 -19.61
N GLY A 208 11.09 9.44 -18.37
CA GLY A 208 11.63 10.72 -17.90
C GLY A 208 10.61 11.63 -17.22
N GLU A 209 9.34 11.34 -17.29
CA GLU A 209 8.24 12.04 -16.64
C GLU A 209 7.98 11.46 -15.24
N ASP A 210 7.57 12.28 -14.29
CA ASP A 210 7.15 11.81 -12.97
C ASP A 210 5.87 10.99 -13.11
N ALA A 211 5.82 9.85 -12.41
CA ALA A 211 4.74 8.89 -12.53
C ALA A 211 4.45 8.21 -11.19
N ILE A 212 3.25 7.67 -11.04
CA ILE A 212 2.86 6.83 -9.92
C ILE A 212 2.85 5.37 -10.39
N ALA A 213 3.62 4.53 -9.71
CA ALA A 213 3.61 3.10 -9.99
C ALA A 213 2.56 2.41 -9.12
N ILE A 214 1.71 1.58 -9.73
CA ILE A 214 0.72 0.74 -9.07
C ILE A 214 1.16 -0.71 -9.23
N GLN A 215 1.36 -1.42 -8.12
CA GLN A 215 1.70 -2.84 -8.11
C GLN A 215 0.51 -3.64 -7.61
N ILE A 216 0.06 -4.60 -8.40
CA ILE A 216 -1.15 -5.38 -8.16
C ILE A 216 -0.77 -6.82 -7.88
N VAL A 217 -1.19 -7.31 -6.71
CA VAL A 217 -0.97 -8.67 -6.23
C VAL A 217 -2.28 -9.43 -6.30
N LYS A 218 -2.25 -10.62 -6.85
CA LYS A 218 -3.44 -11.49 -6.92
C LYS A 218 -3.64 -12.33 -5.65
N GLY A 219 -4.86 -12.74 -5.40
CA GLY A 219 -5.20 -13.76 -4.40
C GLY A 219 -4.60 -15.14 -4.73
N GLN A 220 -4.45 -15.99 -3.71
CA GLN A 220 -3.82 -17.30 -3.87
C GLN A 220 -4.54 -18.18 -4.89
N GLU A 221 -5.87 -18.20 -4.84
CA GLU A 221 -6.74 -19.00 -5.70
C GLU A 221 -7.05 -18.34 -7.06
N ALA A 222 -6.69 -17.07 -7.24
CA ALA A 222 -7.04 -16.31 -8.42
C ALA A 222 -6.20 -16.72 -9.65
N ASN A 223 -6.82 -16.71 -10.82
CA ASN A 223 -6.15 -16.92 -12.09
C ASN A 223 -5.40 -15.65 -12.51
N THR A 224 -4.11 -15.76 -12.76
CA THR A 224 -3.27 -14.63 -13.15
C THR A 224 -3.76 -13.95 -14.43
N VAL A 225 -4.16 -14.72 -15.44
CA VAL A 225 -4.61 -14.18 -16.73
C VAL A 225 -5.90 -13.38 -16.57
N ASP A 226 -6.85 -13.93 -15.81
CA ASP A 226 -8.15 -13.28 -15.60
C ASP A 226 -8.00 -11.96 -14.85
N VAL A 227 -7.16 -11.92 -13.80
CA VAL A 227 -6.85 -10.69 -13.05
C VAL A 227 -6.17 -9.65 -13.94
N VAL A 228 -5.15 -10.06 -14.73
CA VAL A 228 -4.44 -9.14 -15.64
C VAL A 228 -5.40 -8.55 -16.68
N ASP A 229 -6.27 -9.37 -17.27
CA ASP A 229 -7.22 -8.92 -18.27
C ASP A 229 -8.25 -7.95 -17.69
N ALA A 230 -8.80 -8.26 -16.51
CA ALA A 230 -9.74 -7.38 -15.83
C ALA A 230 -9.12 -6.03 -15.45
N VAL A 231 -7.85 -6.04 -15.00
CA VAL A 231 -7.12 -4.79 -14.73
C VAL A 231 -6.93 -3.98 -16.01
N LYS A 232 -6.50 -4.60 -17.10
CA LYS A 232 -6.32 -3.91 -18.39
C LYS A 232 -7.63 -3.32 -18.91
N GLU A 233 -8.74 -4.05 -18.81
CA GLU A 233 -10.06 -3.58 -19.21
C GLU A 233 -10.47 -2.34 -18.40
N LEU A 234 -10.35 -2.39 -17.07
CA LEU A 234 -10.61 -1.25 -16.20
C LEU A 234 -9.76 -0.03 -16.60
N ILE A 235 -8.46 -0.22 -16.84
CA ILE A 235 -7.57 0.88 -17.21
C ILE A 235 -7.98 1.51 -18.55
N GLU A 236 -8.39 0.71 -19.54
CA GLU A 236 -8.86 1.25 -20.82
C GLU A 236 -10.21 2.01 -20.70
N GLU A 237 -11.04 1.68 -19.71
CA GLU A 237 -12.21 2.46 -19.36
C GLU A 237 -11.85 3.80 -18.70
N GLU A 238 -10.93 3.77 -17.72
CA GLU A 238 -10.53 4.96 -16.97
C GLU A 238 -9.75 5.96 -17.82
N LYS A 239 -8.94 5.50 -18.77
CA LYS A 239 -8.29 6.38 -19.78
C LYS A 239 -9.28 7.19 -20.61
N LYS A 240 -10.51 6.69 -20.79
CA LYS A 240 -11.56 7.41 -21.52
C LYS A 240 -12.36 8.36 -20.61
N ALA A 241 -12.38 8.06 -19.31
CA ALA A 241 -13.14 8.81 -18.32
C ALA A 241 -12.36 9.99 -17.74
N ILE A 242 -11.02 9.87 -17.68
CA ILE A 242 -10.12 10.86 -17.08
C ILE A 242 -9.27 11.46 -18.20
N ASP A 243 -9.45 12.75 -18.47
CA ASP A 243 -8.71 13.46 -19.50
C ASP A 243 -7.23 13.55 -19.12
N GLY A 244 -6.35 13.37 -20.09
CA GLY A 244 -4.89 13.47 -19.89
C GLY A 244 -4.25 12.27 -19.18
N LEU A 245 -5.01 11.26 -18.73
CA LEU A 245 -4.49 10.09 -18.05
C LEU A 245 -3.70 9.17 -19.00
N ILE A 246 -2.44 8.93 -18.67
CA ILE A 246 -1.54 8.04 -19.39
C ILE A 246 -1.19 6.87 -18.48
N VAL A 247 -1.51 5.64 -18.91
CA VAL A 247 -1.17 4.44 -18.15
C VAL A 247 -0.39 3.49 -19.03
N GLU A 248 0.79 3.12 -18.57
CA GLU A 248 1.65 2.12 -19.22
C GLU A 248 1.76 0.88 -18.34
N VAL A 249 1.72 -0.29 -18.97
CA VAL A 249 1.90 -1.58 -18.30
C VAL A 249 3.39 -1.87 -18.24
N SER A 250 4.00 -1.76 -17.06
CA SER A 250 5.43 -2.00 -16.84
C SER A 250 5.74 -3.49 -16.60
N LEU A 251 4.80 -4.23 -16.01
CA LEU A 251 4.89 -5.67 -15.79
C LEU A 251 3.55 -6.30 -16.11
N ASP A 252 3.58 -7.36 -16.90
CA ASP A 252 2.43 -8.20 -17.25
C ASP A 252 2.84 -9.67 -17.17
N GLN A 253 2.34 -10.38 -16.16
CA GLN A 253 2.59 -11.82 -16.03
C GLN A 253 1.53 -12.66 -16.77
N GLY A 254 0.44 -12.08 -17.24
CA GLY A 254 -0.61 -12.77 -17.99
C GLY A 254 -0.19 -13.09 -19.43
N GLU A 255 0.48 -12.16 -20.10
CA GLU A 255 0.87 -12.32 -21.51
C GLU A 255 1.79 -13.53 -21.75
N PRO A 256 2.90 -13.73 -21.00
CA PRO A 256 3.75 -14.92 -21.17
C PRO A 256 3.02 -16.23 -20.89
N ILE A 257 2.03 -16.22 -19.97
CA ILE A 257 1.21 -17.40 -19.67
C ILE A 257 0.33 -17.72 -20.88
N LYS A 258 -0.36 -16.73 -21.45
CA LYS A 258 -1.20 -16.88 -22.65
C LYS A 258 -0.39 -17.42 -23.83
N GLU A 259 0.79 -16.85 -24.09
CA GLU A 259 1.68 -17.29 -25.15
C GLU A 259 2.14 -18.74 -24.95
N SER A 260 2.46 -19.11 -23.70
CA SER A 260 2.86 -20.48 -23.36
C SER A 260 1.73 -21.48 -23.60
N VAL A 261 0.50 -21.16 -23.15
CA VAL A 261 -0.68 -21.98 -23.36
C VAL A 261 -1.00 -22.11 -24.85
N PHE A 262 -0.97 -21.00 -25.59
CA PHE A 262 -1.20 -20.99 -27.02
C PHE A 262 -0.18 -21.89 -27.75
N THR A 263 1.11 -21.75 -27.41
CA THR A 263 2.18 -22.58 -27.99
C THR A 263 1.99 -24.06 -27.67
N MET A 264 1.58 -24.40 -26.43
CA MET A 264 1.26 -25.80 -26.09
C MET A 264 0.13 -26.37 -26.95
N VAL A 265 -0.99 -25.60 -27.08
CA VAL A 265 -2.13 -26.03 -27.91
C VAL A 265 -1.72 -26.17 -29.35
N GLU A 266 -0.98 -25.21 -29.90
CA GLU A 266 -0.45 -25.27 -31.27
C GLU A 266 0.38 -26.55 -31.49
N LYS A 267 1.36 -26.83 -30.61
CA LYS A 267 2.21 -28.01 -30.70
C LYS A 267 1.42 -29.32 -30.54
N ALA A 268 0.42 -29.35 -29.65
CA ALA A 268 -0.46 -30.49 -29.48
C ALA A 268 -1.29 -30.77 -30.75
N VAL A 269 -1.84 -29.72 -31.37
CA VAL A 269 -2.60 -29.86 -32.63
C VAL A 269 -1.69 -30.34 -33.75
N PHE A 270 -0.51 -29.73 -33.94
CA PHE A 270 0.46 -30.18 -34.97
C PHE A 270 0.93 -31.61 -34.73
N GLY A 271 1.28 -31.97 -33.49
CA GLY A 271 1.68 -33.33 -33.12
C GLY A 271 0.57 -34.34 -33.37
N GLY A 272 -0.68 -34.00 -33.03
CA GLY A 272 -1.86 -34.82 -33.34
C GLY A 272 -2.08 -35.00 -34.82
N LEU A 273 -1.97 -33.95 -35.62
CA LEU A 273 -2.08 -34.03 -37.09
C LEU A 273 -1.00 -34.92 -37.70
N ILE A 274 0.25 -34.78 -37.24
CA ILE A 274 1.37 -35.62 -37.70
C ILE A 274 1.13 -37.09 -37.32
N ALA A 275 0.68 -37.36 -36.11
CA ALA A 275 0.36 -38.71 -35.64
C ALA A 275 -0.75 -39.34 -36.49
N ILE A 276 -1.84 -38.63 -36.79
CA ILE A 276 -2.93 -39.04 -37.65
C ILE A 276 -2.39 -39.35 -39.05
N LEU A 277 -1.54 -38.49 -39.61
CA LEU A 277 -0.95 -38.69 -40.93
C LEU A 277 -0.06 -39.94 -40.99
N ILE A 278 0.75 -40.19 -39.97
CA ILE A 278 1.59 -41.39 -39.87
C ILE A 278 0.72 -42.66 -39.80
N ILE A 279 -0.31 -42.65 -38.95
CA ILE A 279 -1.26 -43.78 -38.80
C ILE A 279 -1.95 -44.05 -40.13
N LEU A 280 -2.44 -43.02 -40.81
CA LEU A 280 -3.08 -43.15 -42.14
C LEU A 280 -2.13 -43.78 -43.17
N LEU A 281 -0.85 -43.38 -43.15
CA LEU A 281 0.15 -43.90 -44.09
C LEU A 281 0.47 -45.36 -43.83
N PHE A 282 0.50 -45.81 -42.57
CA PHE A 282 0.75 -47.22 -42.19
C PHE A 282 -0.47 -48.12 -42.38
N LEU A 283 -1.66 -47.69 -41.94
CA LEU A 283 -2.88 -48.48 -42.03
C LEU A 283 -3.53 -48.45 -43.41
N ARG A 284 -3.28 -47.41 -44.21
CA ARG A 284 -3.90 -47.19 -45.55
C ARG A 284 -5.44 -47.27 -45.56
N ASP A 285 -6.06 -47.12 -44.42
CA ASP A 285 -7.51 -47.20 -44.25
C ASP A 285 -7.99 -46.02 -43.41
N PHE A 286 -8.80 -45.14 -44.02
CA PHE A 286 -9.31 -43.92 -43.40
C PHE A 286 -10.28 -44.21 -42.26
N LYS A 287 -11.06 -45.31 -42.37
CA LYS A 287 -12.00 -45.70 -41.31
C LYS A 287 -11.28 -46.13 -40.02
N SER A 288 -10.20 -46.89 -40.15
CA SER A 288 -9.42 -47.37 -39.01
C SER A 288 -8.53 -46.26 -38.39
N THR A 289 -8.34 -45.13 -39.06
CA THR A 289 -7.55 -43.98 -38.54
C THR A 289 -8.40 -43.04 -37.68
N ILE A 290 -9.73 -43.02 -37.87
CA ILE A 290 -10.66 -42.15 -37.15
C ILE A 290 -11.21 -42.80 -35.86
N ILE A 291 -11.10 -44.11 -35.72
CA ILE A 291 -11.47 -44.88 -34.52
C ILE A 291 -10.34 -44.86 -33.51
#